data_ff239a61b5a7555dfce656d4a2b295d5
#
_entry.id   ff239a61b5a7555dfce656d4a2b295d5
#
_cell.length_a   1.000
_cell.length_b   1.000
_cell.length_c   1.000
_cell.angle_alpha   90.00
_cell.angle_beta   90.00
_cell.angle_gamma   90.00
#
_symmetry.space_group_name_H-M   'P 1'
#
loop_
_entity.id
_entity.type
_entity.pdbx_description
1 polymer ?
#
loop_
_entity_poly.entity_id
_entity_poly.type
_entity_poly.pdbx_seq_one_letter_code
_entity_poly.pdbx_strand_id
1 'polypeptide(L)'
;MRHALMGLLFMLASLAPARAVDYRVDTVASGLVHPWSLAFLPGGRLLVTERPGRLRVIEPGPSGQMALRAAPVQGLPPVMAQGQAGLFDVLLHPGFADNGLLYLSLAHGTPQANHLRVVRARFDGTRLLDVTPVFTSQPAKTASQHFGGRMAWLPDGTLLLAMGDGNLERTDAQRLNTHLGKLMRINADGSVPADNPFLGTPGARPEIYSRGHRNPQGLVVVDGVVYEHEHGARGGDELNRITPGANYGWPLTTGGVDYTYARITPYRNLPGITPPLLEWTPSVAPAGLAWYDGALFPAWRDSLFVATLKERSVRRIAMTDAAPAAPAAQEVLFQELGERLRDVRAGPDGALYLLTDSPEGRVLRVVPR
;
A
#
# COMPACT_ATOMS: atom_id res chain seq x y z
N MET A 1 -41.79 29.57 50.01
CA MET A 1 -41.22 29.23 48.67
C MET A 1 -39.75 28.88 48.92
N ARG A 2 -39.43 27.57 48.89
CA ARG A 2 -38.04 27.08 49.09
C ARG A 2 -37.46 26.72 47.74
N HIS A 3 -36.41 27.38 47.27
CA HIS A 3 -35.68 27.08 46.04
C HIS A 3 -34.66 25.99 46.38
N ALA A 4 -34.83 24.81 45.77
CA ALA A 4 -33.80 23.76 45.78
C ALA A 4 -32.81 24.04 44.63
N LEU A 5 -31.55 24.31 44.99
CA LEU A 5 -30.42 24.39 44.07
C LEU A 5 -29.96 22.95 43.80
N MET A 6 -30.17 22.47 42.55
CA MET A 6 -29.66 21.18 42.08
C MET A 6 -28.27 21.40 41.48
N GLY A 7 -27.24 21.01 42.26
CA GLY A 7 -25.86 21.10 41.83
C GLY A 7 -25.55 19.98 40.78
N LEU A 8 -25.18 20.37 39.59
CA LEU A 8 -24.71 19.48 38.51
C LEU A 8 -23.23 19.15 38.78
N LEU A 9 -22.96 17.93 39.24
CA LEU A 9 -21.58 17.44 39.40
C LEU A 9 -21.08 17.04 38.01
N PHE A 10 -20.19 17.84 37.40
CA PHE A 10 -19.41 17.43 36.23
C PHE A 10 -18.31 16.46 36.67
N MET A 11 -18.46 15.17 36.37
CA MET A 11 -17.34 14.23 36.44
C MET A 11 -16.36 14.56 35.29
N LEU A 12 -15.26 15.20 35.65
CA LEU A 12 -14.07 15.27 34.80
C LEU A 12 -13.45 13.86 34.70
N ALA A 13 -13.73 13.12 33.65
CA ALA A 13 -12.96 11.93 33.32
C ALA A 13 -11.52 12.41 32.99
N SER A 14 -10.58 12.15 33.88
CA SER A 14 -9.16 12.35 33.62
C SER A 14 -8.73 11.36 32.54
N LEU A 15 -8.54 11.86 31.31
CA LEU A 15 -7.81 11.16 30.27
C LEU A 15 -6.36 11.03 30.76
N ALA A 16 -6.01 9.87 31.29
CA ALA A 16 -4.61 9.53 31.54
C ALA A 16 -3.85 9.66 30.21
N PRO A 17 -2.68 10.31 30.18
CA PRO A 17 -1.88 10.37 28.96
C PRO A 17 -1.59 8.93 28.51
N ALA A 18 -1.88 8.61 27.25
CA ALA A 18 -1.53 7.33 26.67
C ALA A 18 -0.02 7.16 26.84
N ARG A 19 0.38 6.16 27.63
CA ARG A 19 1.79 5.87 27.88
C ARG A 19 2.41 5.49 26.52
N ALA A 20 3.47 6.19 26.12
CA ALA A 20 4.20 5.86 24.90
C ALA A 20 4.60 4.39 24.94
N VAL A 21 4.34 3.66 23.85
CA VAL A 21 4.71 2.25 23.74
C VAL A 21 6.23 2.17 23.67
N ASP A 22 6.83 1.42 24.58
CA ASP A 22 8.28 1.21 24.57
C ASP A 22 8.64 0.06 23.60
N TYR A 23 9.53 0.34 22.66
CA TYR A 23 9.95 -0.60 21.63
C TYR A 23 11.44 -0.49 21.34
N ARG A 24 11.98 -1.53 20.73
CA ARG A 24 13.29 -1.51 20.07
C ARG A 24 13.15 -1.89 18.60
N VAL A 25 14.11 -1.44 17.79
CA VAL A 25 14.16 -1.72 16.37
C VAL A 25 15.43 -2.53 16.08
N ASP A 26 15.25 -3.77 15.66
CA ASP A 26 16.32 -4.70 15.33
C ASP A 26 16.51 -4.74 13.80
N THR A 27 17.76 -4.78 13.33
CA THR A 27 18.03 -5.02 11.89
C THR A 27 17.98 -6.52 11.62
N VAL A 28 17.03 -6.92 10.75
CA VAL A 28 16.87 -8.33 10.31
C VAL A 28 17.84 -8.68 9.19
N ALA A 29 17.97 -7.77 8.21
CA ALA A 29 18.89 -7.91 7.08
C ALA A 29 19.25 -6.55 6.51
N SER A 30 20.42 -6.46 5.87
CA SER A 30 20.95 -5.29 5.17
C SER A 30 21.47 -5.67 3.79
N GLY A 31 21.94 -4.68 3.01
CA GLY A 31 22.51 -4.90 1.66
C GLY A 31 21.45 -5.07 0.57
N LEU A 32 20.22 -4.62 0.81
CA LEU A 32 19.17 -4.52 -0.18
C LEU A 32 19.29 -3.21 -0.97
N VAL A 33 18.85 -3.22 -2.22
CA VAL A 33 18.87 -2.01 -3.07
C VAL A 33 17.45 -1.55 -3.34
N HIS A 34 17.05 -0.46 -2.71
CA HIS A 34 15.70 0.09 -2.80
C HIS A 34 14.62 -0.99 -2.61
N PRO A 35 14.60 -1.70 -1.44
CA PRO A 35 13.57 -2.68 -1.18
C PRO A 35 12.19 -2.03 -1.24
N TRP A 36 11.21 -2.71 -1.87
CA TRP A 36 9.92 -2.12 -2.15
C TRP A 36 8.76 -2.79 -1.40
N SER A 37 8.76 -4.11 -1.31
CA SER A 37 7.71 -4.88 -0.62
C SER A 37 8.29 -6.13 0.04
N LEU A 38 7.63 -6.60 1.09
CA LEU A 38 8.00 -7.76 1.88
C LEU A 38 6.82 -8.74 1.98
N ALA A 39 7.10 -10.04 1.83
CA ALA A 39 6.15 -11.11 2.12
C ALA A 39 6.77 -12.16 3.06
N PHE A 40 5.95 -12.69 3.96
CA PHE A 40 6.35 -13.73 4.93
C PHE A 40 6.09 -15.10 4.35
N LEU A 41 7.15 -15.88 4.14
CA LEU A 41 7.07 -17.27 3.71
C LEU A 41 6.84 -18.22 4.89
N PRO A 42 6.22 -19.38 4.65
CA PRO A 42 6.22 -20.46 5.65
C PRO A 42 7.64 -20.78 6.14
N GLY A 43 7.76 -21.09 7.43
CA GLY A 43 9.07 -21.38 8.06
C GLY A 43 9.91 -20.14 8.39
N GLY A 44 9.30 -18.96 8.45
CA GLY A 44 9.94 -17.73 8.94
C GLY A 44 10.88 -17.04 7.95
N ARG A 45 10.97 -17.52 6.72
CA ARG A 45 11.72 -16.85 5.64
C ARG A 45 10.93 -15.64 5.11
N LEU A 46 11.66 -14.70 4.50
CA LEU A 46 11.06 -13.50 3.90
C LEU A 46 11.39 -13.43 2.41
N LEU A 47 10.43 -12.99 1.61
CA LEU A 47 10.67 -12.50 0.24
C LEU A 47 10.66 -10.98 0.25
N VAL A 48 11.63 -10.36 -0.43
CA VAL A 48 11.71 -8.91 -0.58
C VAL A 48 11.93 -8.58 -2.05
N THR A 49 11.09 -7.71 -2.59
CA THR A 49 11.31 -7.13 -3.91
C THR A 49 12.27 -5.95 -3.80
N GLU A 50 13.23 -5.87 -4.71
CA GLU A 50 14.09 -4.71 -4.90
C GLU A 50 13.67 -3.99 -6.19
N ARG A 51 13.42 -2.69 -6.12
CA ARG A 51 12.92 -1.89 -7.24
C ARG A 51 13.73 -2.04 -8.54
N PRO A 52 15.06 -2.23 -8.52
CA PRO A 52 15.84 -2.49 -9.75
C PRO A 52 15.48 -3.80 -10.47
N GLY A 53 14.58 -4.63 -9.97
CA GLY A 53 14.12 -5.84 -10.64
C GLY A 53 14.74 -7.12 -10.09
N ARG A 54 14.94 -7.23 -8.78
CA ARG A 54 15.38 -8.46 -8.12
C ARG A 54 14.39 -8.88 -7.05
N LEU A 55 14.17 -10.17 -6.92
CA LEU A 55 13.44 -10.78 -5.80
C LEU A 55 14.47 -11.47 -4.90
N ARG A 56 14.47 -11.13 -3.61
CA ARG A 56 15.47 -11.58 -2.64
C ARG A 56 14.82 -12.45 -1.57
N VAL A 57 15.60 -13.39 -1.06
CA VAL A 57 15.23 -14.24 0.08
C VAL A 57 16.06 -13.83 1.29
N ILE A 58 15.41 -13.69 2.43
CA ILE A 58 16.04 -13.57 3.74
C ILE A 58 15.65 -14.81 4.53
N GLU A 59 16.63 -15.52 5.07
CA GLU A 59 16.44 -16.81 5.73
C GLU A 59 17.45 -17.00 6.87
N PRO A 60 17.21 -17.94 7.81
CA PRO A 60 18.21 -18.24 8.84
C PRO A 60 19.54 -18.67 8.22
N GLY A 61 20.60 -17.95 8.56
CA GLY A 61 21.97 -18.33 8.21
C GLY A 61 22.53 -19.42 9.14
N PRO A 62 23.82 -19.82 8.96
CA PRO A 62 24.44 -20.85 9.76
C PRO A 62 24.48 -20.55 11.26
N SER A 63 24.45 -19.27 11.66
CA SER A 63 24.38 -18.85 13.06
C SER A 63 22.97 -18.85 13.64
N GLY A 64 21.94 -19.18 12.84
CA GLY A 64 20.53 -19.03 13.21
C GLY A 64 20.00 -17.60 13.09
N GLN A 65 20.84 -16.61 12.84
CA GLN A 65 20.42 -15.24 12.56
C GLN A 65 19.91 -15.11 11.13
N MET A 66 18.89 -14.26 10.93
CA MET A 66 18.38 -13.98 9.60
C MET A 66 19.44 -13.29 8.73
N ALA A 67 19.61 -13.75 7.51
CA ALA A 67 20.60 -13.26 6.57
C ALA A 67 20.01 -13.16 5.15
N LEU A 68 20.47 -12.15 4.41
CA LEU A 68 20.15 -12.02 2.99
C LEU A 68 20.90 -13.09 2.20
N ARG A 69 20.16 -13.96 1.49
CA ARG A 69 20.75 -14.91 0.55
C ARG A 69 21.53 -14.16 -0.54
N ALA A 70 22.78 -14.57 -0.82
CA ALA A 70 23.64 -13.89 -1.77
C ALA A 70 23.04 -13.86 -3.19
N ALA A 71 22.56 -15.01 -3.68
CA ALA A 71 21.92 -15.10 -5.00
C ALA A 71 20.45 -14.64 -4.95
N PRO A 72 19.99 -13.76 -5.88
CA PRO A 72 18.58 -13.45 -6.03
C PRO A 72 17.81 -14.65 -6.56
N VAL A 73 16.49 -14.61 -6.40
CA VAL A 73 15.54 -15.55 -7.01
C VAL A 73 15.65 -15.47 -8.53
N GLN A 74 15.78 -16.60 -9.17
CA GLN A 74 15.86 -16.69 -10.63
C GLN A 74 14.48 -16.73 -11.28
N GLY A 75 14.40 -16.48 -12.60
CA GLY A 75 13.17 -16.61 -13.38
C GLY A 75 12.25 -15.38 -13.36
N LEU A 76 12.69 -14.25 -12.83
CA LEU A 76 11.95 -12.99 -12.98
C LEU A 76 11.88 -12.59 -14.46
N PRO A 77 10.72 -12.10 -14.93
CA PRO A 77 10.65 -11.48 -16.25
C PRO A 77 11.42 -10.15 -16.26
N PRO A 78 11.75 -9.64 -17.46
CA PRO A 78 12.39 -8.32 -17.59
C PRO A 78 11.56 -7.21 -16.93
N VAL A 79 12.22 -6.38 -16.14
CA VAL A 79 11.63 -5.24 -15.41
C VAL A 79 12.20 -3.95 -15.99
N MET A 80 11.34 -2.99 -16.35
CA MET A 80 11.77 -1.65 -16.66
C MET A 80 12.04 -0.89 -15.35
N ALA A 81 13.33 -0.61 -15.06
CA ALA A 81 13.76 0.04 -13.83
C ALA A 81 14.32 1.43 -14.13
N GLN A 82 13.45 2.43 -14.25
CA GLN A 82 13.83 3.83 -14.50
C GLN A 82 12.92 4.77 -13.69
N GLY A 83 13.47 5.79 -13.04
CA GLY A 83 12.70 6.74 -12.23
C GLY A 83 11.98 6.05 -11.08
N GLN A 84 10.64 6.09 -11.08
CA GLN A 84 9.81 5.37 -10.10
C GLN A 84 9.46 3.95 -10.56
N ALA A 85 9.72 3.60 -11.82
CA ALA A 85 9.44 2.28 -12.36
C ALA A 85 10.39 1.22 -11.77
N GLY A 86 9.91 -0.03 -11.76
CA GLY A 86 10.69 -1.15 -11.23
C GLY A 86 9.84 -2.38 -10.91
N LEU A 87 10.38 -3.25 -10.06
CA LEU A 87 9.65 -4.32 -9.40
C LEU A 87 9.00 -3.76 -8.13
N PHE A 88 7.69 -3.99 -7.98
CA PHE A 88 6.90 -3.38 -6.91
C PHE A 88 6.50 -4.41 -5.86
N ASP A 89 5.25 -4.83 -5.84
CA ASP A 89 4.71 -5.66 -4.80
C ASP A 89 4.97 -7.15 -5.02
N VAL A 90 5.10 -7.89 -3.94
CA VAL A 90 5.03 -9.35 -3.89
C VAL A 90 3.87 -9.75 -2.98
N LEU A 91 2.93 -10.51 -3.52
CA LEU A 91 1.76 -10.99 -2.80
C LEU A 91 1.66 -12.49 -2.93
N LEU A 92 1.65 -13.22 -1.81
CA LEU A 92 1.45 -14.66 -1.81
C LEU A 92 -0.02 -14.97 -2.07
N HIS A 93 -0.27 -16.05 -2.81
CA HIS A 93 -1.63 -16.61 -2.92
C HIS A 93 -2.11 -17.06 -1.53
N PRO A 94 -3.40 -16.92 -1.17
CA PRO A 94 -3.89 -17.37 0.14
C PRO A 94 -3.56 -18.83 0.46
N GLY A 95 -3.55 -19.71 -0.54
CA GLY A 95 -3.12 -21.11 -0.42
C GLY A 95 -1.65 -21.34 -0.75
N PHE A 96 -0.75 -20.36 -0.55
CA PHE A 96 0.67 -20.47 -0.92
C PHE A 96 1.37 -21.68 -0.31
N ALA A 97 1.04 -22.04 0.93
CA ALA A 97 1.65 -23.19 1.60
C ALA A 97 1.48 -24.50 0.81
N ASP A 98 0.37 -24.63 0.08
CA ASP A 98 0.02 -25.83 -0.69
C ASP A 98 0.45 -25.72 -2.15
N ASN A 99 0.31 -24.55 -2.76
CA ASN A 99 0.46 -24.36 -4.21
C ASN A 99 1.73 -23.61 -4.62
N GLY A 100 2.41 -22.96 -3.71
CA GLY A 100 3.63 -22.17 -3.97
C GLY A 100 3.39 -20.93 -4.87
N LEU A 101 2.14 -20.53 -5.11
CA LEU A 101 1.81 -19.43 -6.02
C LEU A 101 2.02 -18.07 -5.37
N LEU A 102 2.62 -17.17 -6.12
CA LEU A 102 2.75 -15.76 -5.77
C LEU A 102 2.48 -14.86 -6.97
N TYR A 103 2.25 -13.59 -6.68
CA TYR A 103 2.00 -12.56 -7.67
C TYR A 103 3.04 -11.44 -7.50
N LEU A 104 3.53 -10.94 -8.62
CA LEU A 104 4.46 -9.83 -8.66
C LEU A 104 3.91 -8.74 -9.56
N SER A 105 3.88 -7.51 -9.09
CA SER A 105 3.58 -6.33 -9.90
C SER A 105 4.89 -5.64 -10.32
N LEU A 106 4.96 -5.22 -11.56
CA LEU A 106 6.19 -4.66 -12.14
C LEU A 106 5.90 -3.68 -13.29
N ALA A 107 6.84 -2.78 -13.53
CA ALA A 107 6.86 -1.98 -14.75
C ALA A 107 7.41 -2.81 -15.90
N HIS A 108 6.64 -2.88 -16.99
CA HIS A 108 6.96 -3.66 -18.18
C HIS A 108 6.97 -2.77 -19.42
N GLY A 109 7.83 -3.11 -20.40
CA GLY A 109 7.95 -2.38 -21.66
C GLY A 109 9.21 -1.54 -21.75
N THR A 110 9.12 -0.42 -22.44
CA THR A 110 10.23 0.54 -22.66
C THR A 110 9.89 1.90 -22.05
N PRO A 111 10.86 2.81 -21.91
CA PRO A 111 10.57 4.17 -21.48
C PRO A 111 9.52 4.90 -22.34
N GLN A 112 9.42 4.55 -23.62
CA GLN A 112 8.49 5.17 -24.57
C GLN A 112 7.11 4.50 -24.59
N ALA A 113 7.00 3.26 -24.10
CA ALA A 113 5.75 2.49 -24.05
C ALA A 113 5.81 1.51 -22.87
N ASN A 114 5.31 1.92 -21.72
CA ASN A 114 5.37 1.11 -20.51
C ASN A 114 4.00 0.90 -19.86
N HIS A 115 3.90 -0.17 -19.12
CA HIS A 115 2.70 -0.67 -18.48
C HIS A 115 2.97 -1.07 -17.04
N LEU A 116 1.95 -1.04 -16.18
CA LEU A 116 1.92 -1.89 -15.01
C LEU A 116 1.51 -3.29 -15.45
N ARG A 117 2.28 -4.31 -15.04
CA ARG A 117 1.99 -5.73 -15.28
C ARG A 117 1.95 -6.49 -13.96
N VAL A 118 1.04 -7.44 -13.86
CA VAL A 118 1.04 -8.46 -12.81
C VAL A 118 1.35 -9.80 -13.45
N VAL A 119 2.31 -10.51 -12.87
CA VAL A 119 2.60 -11.90 -13.22
C VAL A 119 2.27 -12.80 -12.05
N ARG A 120 1.73 -13.98 -12.33
CA ARG A 120 1.61 -15.11 -11.41
C ARG A 120 2.75 -16.08 -11.66
N ALA A 121 3.33 -16.62 -10.62
CA ALA A 121 4.40 -17.62 -10.71
C ALA A 121 4.32 -18.62 -9.55
N ARG A 122 4.91 -19.79 -9.71
CA ARG A 122 5.16 -20.74 -8.64
C ARG A 122 6.60 -20.58 -8.13
N PHE A 123 6.77 -20.39 -6.84
CA PHE A 123 8.08 -20.28 -6.19
C PHE A 123 8.51 -21.60 -5.58
N ASP A 124 9.64 -22.16 -6.02
CA ASP A 124 10.17 -23.44 -5.53
C ASP A 124 11.19 -23.30 -4.37
N GLY A 125 11.41 -22.06 -3.91
CA GLY A 125 12.42 -21.72 -2.88
C GLY A 125 13.68 -21.06 -3.45
N THR A 126 13.94 -21.19 -4.76
CA THR A 126 15.12 -20.64 -5.45
C THR A 126 14.81 -19.90 -6.73
N ARG A 127 13.74 -20.27 -7.41
CA ARG A 127 13.35 -19.71 -8.70
C ARG A 127 11.83 -19.61 -8.86
N LEU A 128 11.42 -18.74 -9.77
CA LEU A 128 10.06 -18.65 -10.25
C LEU A 128 9.86 -19.60 -11.45
N LEU A 129 8.83 -20.41 -11.38
CA LEU A 129 8.39 -21.34 -12.43
C LEU A 129 7.03 -20.89 -12.96
N ASP A 130 6.69 -21.28 -14.18
CA ASP A 130 5.36 -21.07 -14.78
C ASP A 130 4.93 -19.59 -14.78
N VAL A 131 5.88 -18.67 -14.99
CA VAL A 131 5.63 -17.23 -14.95
C VAL A 131 4.68 -16.81 -16.04
N THR A 132 3.48 -16.39 -15.66
CA THR A 132 2.39 -16.06 -16.59
C THR A 132 1.85 -14.66 -16.28
N PRO A 133 1.76 -13.75 -17.27
CA PRO A 133 1.05 -12.49 -17.10
C PRO A 133 -0.44 -12.73 -16.86
N VAL A 134 -0.98 -12.16 -15.78
CA VAL A 134 -2.41 -12.20 -15.44
C VAL A 134 -3.09 -10.84 -15.64
N PHE A 135 -2.31 -9.76 -15.69
CA PHE A 135 -2.80 -8.42 -15.99
C PHE A 135 -1.74 -7.58 -16.69
N THR A 136 -2.16 -6.71 -17.61
CA THR A 136 -1.31 -5.65 -18.20
C THR A 136 -2.18 -4.42 -18.43
N SER A 137 -1.79 -3.30 -17.81
CA SER A 137 -2.55 -2.05 -17.92
C SER A 137 -2.62 -1.50 -19.33
N GLN A 138 -3.70 -0.81 -19.65
CA GLN A 138 -3.95 -0.16 -20.93
C GLN A 138 -4.46 1.27 -20.73
N PRO A 139 -4.06 2.22 -21.58
CA PRO A 139 -3.03 2.10 -22.64
C PRO A 139 -1.61 2.04 -22.07
N ALA A 140 -0.61 1.90 -22.95
CA ALA A 140 0.77 2.17 -22.61
C ALA A 140 0.93 3.66 -22.25
N LYS A 141 1.85 3.96 -21.33
CA LYS A 141 2.22 5.33 -20.98
C LYS A 141 3.70 5.58 -21.24
N THR A 142 4.10 6.85 -21.28
CA THR A 142 5.50 7.25 -21.57
C THR A 142 6.26 7.67 -20.31
N ALA A 143 5.57 8.14 -19.28
CA ALA A 143 6.22 8.55 -18.04
C ALA A 143 6.66 7.35 -17.20
N SER A 144 7.79 7.48 -16.52
CA SER A 144 8.33 6.48 -15.58
C SER A 144 7.82 6.65 -14.15
N GLN A 145 6.74 7.40 -13.94
CA GLN A 145 6.13 7.72 -12.65
C GLN A 145 4.72 7.14 -12.52
N HIS A 146 4.19 7.18 -11.29
CA HIS A 146 2.81 6.87 -10.91
C HIS A 146 2.31 5.51 -11.42
N PHE A 147 3.02 4.44 -11.06
CA PHE A 147 2.60 3.07 -11.38
C PHE A 147 1.59 2.51 -10.38
N GLY A 148 1.56 3.01 -9.12
CA GLY A 148 0.87 2.31 -8.04
C GLY A 148 1.56 0.98 -7.74
N GLY A 149 0.91 -0.14 -8.10
CA GLY A 149 1.49 -1.48 -8.06
C GLY A 149 1.15 -2.29 -6.80
N ARG A 150 0.49 -1.71 -5.78
CA ARG A 150 0.04 -2.47 -4.59
C ARG A 150 -1.08 -3.43 -4.95
N MET A 151 -1.05 -4.60 -4.29
CA MET A 151 -2.01 -5.67 -4.47
C MET A 151 -2.56 -6.13 -3.12
N ALA A 152 -3.82 -6.56 -3.10
CA ALA A 152 -4.45 -7.17 -1.93
C ALA A 152 -5.51 -8.20 -2.34
N TRP A 153 -5.65 -9.29 -1.57
CA TRP A 153 -6.73 -10.23 -1.73
C TRP A 153 -8.01 -9.73 -1.07
N LEU A 154 -9.14 -9.87 -1.77
CA LEU A 154 -10.46 -9.76 -1.18
C LEU A 154 -10.87 -11.11 -0.56
N PRO A 155 -11.82 -11.12 0.40
CA PRO A 155 -12.28 -12.36 1.04
C PRO A 155 -12.88 -13.40 0.08
N ASP A 156 -13.37 -12.96 -1.07
CA ASP A 156 -13.91 -13.82 -2.13
C ASP A 156 -12.84 -14.48 -3.01
N GLY A 157 -11.55 -14.23 -2.73
CA GLY A 157 -10.42 -14.77 -3.49
C GLY A 157 -10.09 -13.98 -4.76
N THR A 158 -10.71 -12.83 -5.00
CA THR A 158 -10.33 -11.93 -6.09
C THR A 158 -9.20 -11.00 -5.68
N LEU A 159 -8.43 -10.53 -6.65
CA LEU A 159 -7.24 -9.70 -6.47
C LEU A 159 -7.55 -8.24 -6.81
N LEU A 160 -7.34 -7.34 -5.85
CA LEU A 160 -7.26 -5.90 -6.09
C LEU A 160 -5.85 -5.50 -6.52
N LEU A 161 -5.78 -4.59 -7.49
CA LEU A 161 -4.55 -4.00 -8.00
C LEU A 161 -4.71 -2.49 -8.12
N ALA A 162 -3.79 -1.73 -7.57
CA ALA A 162 -3.77 -0.28 -7.66
C ALA A 162 -2.88 0.21 -8.82
N MET A 163 -3.35 1.20 -9.57
CA MET A 163 -2.57 1.88 -10.60
C MET A 163 -2.74 3.39 -10.53
N GLY A 164 -1.62 4.11 -10.64
CA GLY A 164 -1.62 5.57 -10.73
C GLY A 164 -1.99 6.11 -12.10
N ASP A 165 -2.15 7.43 -12.18
CA ASP A 165 -2.58 8.18 -13.37
C ASP A 165 -1.51 8.30 -14.47
N GLY A 166 -0.32 7.71 -14.26
CA GLY A 166 0.80 7.81 -15.19
C GLY A 166 1.52 9.17 -15.18
N ASN A 167 1.15 10.08 -14.27
CA ASN A 167 1.72 11.41 -14.07
C ASN A 167 1.39 12.45 -15.16
N LEU A 168 1.48 12.10 -16.42
CA LEU A 168 1.18 13.00 -17.56
C LEU A 168 -0.30 12.91 -17.95
N GLU A 169 -0.95 11.79 -17.73
CA GLU A 169 -2.31 11.45 -18.18
C GLU A 169 -3.35 11.64 -17.06
N ARG A 170 -3.17 12.68 -16.20
CA ARG A 170 -3.98 12.86 -14.98
C ARG A 170 -5.51 12.89 -15.23
N THR A 171 -5.98 13.34 -16.41
CA THR A 171 -7.40 13.33 -16.77
C THR A 171 -7.96 11.93 -17.03
N ASP A 172 -7.09 10.97 -17.36
CA ASP A 172 -7.45 9.58 -17.56
C ASP A 172 -7.92 8.90 -16.26
N ALA A 173 -7.57 9.44 -15.10
CA ALA A 173 -8.10 8.97 -13.82
C ALA A 173 -9.65 9.00 -13.77
N GLN A 174 -10.29 9.89 -14.53
CA GLN A 174 -11.75 9.98 -14.60
C GLN A 174 -12.39 9.14 -15.73
N ARG A 175 -11.61 8.74 -16.75
CA ARG A 175 -12.12 8.00 -17.91
C ARG A 175 -12.21 6.51 -17.61
N LEU A 176 -13.26 5.84 -18.09
CA LEU A 176 -13.45 4.41 -17.88
C LEU A 176 -12.79 3.51 -18.94
N ASN A 177 -12.32 4.07 -20.05
CA ASN A 177 -11.68 3.31 -21.14
C ASN A 177 -10.16 3.08 -20.93
N THR A 178 -9.64 3.41 -19.77
CA THR A 178 -8.22 3.31 -19.40
C THR A 178 -8.07 2.80 -17.96
N HIS A 179 -6.96 2.10 -17.66
CA HIS A 179 -6.61 1.65 -16.31
C HIS A 179 -5.86 2.71 -15.49
N LEU A 180 -5.50 3.86 -16.09
CA LEU A 180 -4.76 4.92 -15.41
C LEU A 180 -5.60 5.59 -14.33
N GLY A 181 -5.06 5.69 -13.11
CA GLY A 181 -5.74 6.27 -11.94
C GLY A 181 -6.92 5.45 -11.45
N LYS A 182 -6.75 4.13 -11.35
CA LYS A 182 -7.79 3.16 -10.99
C LYS A 182 -7.32 2.16 -9.93
N LEU A 183 -8.29 1.62 -9.20
CA LEU A 183 -8.15 0.27 -8.67
C LEU A 183 -8.85 -0.69 -9.63
N MET A 184 -8.22 -1.82 -9.89
CA MET A 184 -8.78 -2.92 -10.69
C MET A 184 -9.04 -4.13 -9.80
N ARG A 185 -10.05 -4.95 -10.17
CA ARG A 185 -10.35 -6.24 -9.53
C ARG A 185 -10.38 -7.33 -10.60
N ILE A 186 -9.59 -8.38 -10.38
CA ILE A 186 -9.47 -9.52 -11.26
C ILE A 186 -9.53 -10.84 -10.46
N ASN A 187 -9.89 -11.93 -11.09
CA ASN A 187 -9.71 -13.27 -10.53
C ASN A 187 -8.22 -13.64 -10.47
N ALA A 188 -7.89 -14.66 -9.70
CA ALA A 188 -6.53 -15.17 -9.53
C ALA A 188 -5.86 -15.59 -10.85
N ASP A 189 -6.63 -15.93 -11.87
CA ASP A 189 -6.16 -16.29 -13.21
C ASP A 189 -6.08 -15.11 -14.19
N GLY A 190 -6.50 -13.92 -13.75
CA GLY A 190 -6.55 -12.69 -14.55
C GLY A 190 -7.88 -12.45 -15.27
N SER A 191 -8.84 -13.36 -15.21
CA SER A 191 -10.18 -13.14 -15.75
C SER A 191 -10.95 -12.08 -14.96
N VAL A 192 -11.97 -11.49 -15.57
CA VAL A 192 -12.78 -10.44 -14.95
C VAL A 192 -13.89 -11.05 -14.10
N PRO A 193 -14.04 -10.67 -12.82
CA PRO A 193 -15.18 -11.07 -12.00
C PRO A 193 -16.53 -10.61 -12.60
N ALA A 194 -17.53 -11.49 -12.53
CA ALA A 194 -18.85 -11.25 -13.14
C ALA A 194 -19.66 -10.11 -12.48
N ASP A 195 -19.27 -9.70 -11.27
CA ASP A 195 -19.90 -8.67 -10.46
C ASP A 195 -19.08 -7.37 -10.38
N ASN A 196 -18.10 -7.18 -11.26
CA ASN A 196 -17.34 -5.92 -11.32
C ASN A 196 -18.27 -4.74 -11.67
N PRO A 197 -18.08 -3.56 -11.00
CA PRO A 197 -19.05 -2.47 -11.05
C PRO A 197 -19.23 -1.84 -12.43
N PHE A 198 -18.27 -1.97 -13.34
CA PHE A 198 -18.34 -1.39 -14.70
C PHE A 198 -18.49 -2.47 -15.79
N LEU A 199 -18.72 -3.72 -15.40
CA LEU A 199 -18.99 -4.79 -16.35
C LEU A 199 -20.28 -4.47 -17.15
N GLY A 200 -20.20 -4.53 -18.49
CA GLY A 200 -21.33 -4.17 -19.34
C GLY A 200 -21.50 -2.67 -19.60
N THR A 201 -20.71 -1.80 -19.00
CA THR A 201 -20.70 -0.36 -19.31
C THR A 201 -19.99 -0.14 -20.66
N PRO A 202 -20.68 0.40 -21.68
CA PRO A 202 -20.09 0.59 -23.01
C PRO A 202 -18.81 1.41 -22.96
N GLY A 203 -17.72 0.88 -23.53
CA GLY A 203 -16.41 1.52 -23.61
C GLY A 203 -15.62 1.54 -22.31
N ALA A 204 -16.14 0.99 -21.20
CA ALA A 204 -15.37 0.85 -19.97
C ALA A 204 -14.46 -0.39 -20.00
N ARG A 205 -13.33 -0.30 -19.28
CA ARG A 205 -12.51 -1.46 -18.94
C ARG A 205 -13.22 -2.25 -17.85
N PRO A 206 -13.53 -3.52 -18.08
CA PRO A 206 -14.36 -4.30 -17.15
C PRO A 206 -13.64 -4.66 -15.84
N GLU A 207 -12.30 -4.53 -15.79
CA GLU A 207 -11.49 -4.77 -14.59
C GLU A 207 -11.60 -3.65 -13.56
N ILE A 208 -12.11 -2.46 -13.94
CA ILE A 208 -12.15 -1.28 -13.06
C ILE A 208 -13.05 -1.55 -11.85
N TYR A 209 -12.49 -1.30 -10.65
CA TYR A 209 -13.18 -1.39 -9.39
C TYR A 209 -13.54 -0.01 -8.80
N SER A 210 -12.62 0.96 -8.89
CA SER A 210 -12.84 2.37 -8.54
C SER A 210 -11.99 3.28 -9.42
N ARG A 211 -12.29 4.59 -9.43
CA ARG A 211 -11.63 5.57 -10.28
C ARG A 211 -11.30 6.88 -9.55
N GLY A 212 -10.55 7.74 -10.21
CA GLY A 212 -10.24 9.06 -9.68
C GLY A 212 -9.08 9.05 -8.68
N HIS A 213 -8.11 8.14 -8.88
CA HIS A 213 -6.90 8.02 -8.08
C HIS A 213 -5.72 8.69 -8.78
N ARG A 214 -4.82 9.29 -7.98
CA ARG A 214 -3.59 9.89 -8.51
C ARG A 214 -2.43 8.90 -8.54
N ASN A 215 -2.01 8.41 -7.38
CA ASN A 215 -0.88 7.47 -7.27
C ASN A 215 -0.99 6.64 -5.99
N PRO A 216 -1.85 5.63 -5.96
CA PRO A 216 -2.01 4.72 -4.83
C PRO A 216 -0.70 4.01 -4.49
N GLN A 217 -0.33 3.99 -3.20
CA GLN A 217 0.92 3.38 -2.72
C GLN A 217 0.69 2.38 -1.59
N GLY A 218 -0.47 2.39 -0.96
CA GLY A 218 -0.86 1.45 0.08
C GLY A 218 -2.24 0.86 -0.19
N LEU A 219 -2.41 -0.41 0.12
CA LEU A 219 -3.67 -1.13 -0.05
C LEU A 219 -3.74 -2.25 1.00
N VAL A 220 -4.79 -2.28 1.78
CA VAL A 220 -5.05 -3.34 2.77
C VAL A 220 -6.55 -3.63 2.85
N VAL A 221 -6.89 -4.87 3.12
CA VAL A 221 -8.27 -5.33 3.33
C VAL A 221 -8.40 -5.82 4.77
N VAL A 222 -9.35 -5.24 5.50
CA VAL A 222 -9.64 -5.56 6.91
C VAL A 222 -11.12 -5.88 7.01
N ASP A 223 -11.47 -7.10 7.36
CA ASP A 223 -12.86 -7.57 7.49
C ASP A 223 -13.73 -7.23 6.26
N GLY A 224 -13.14 -7.36 5.06
CA GLY A 224 -13.80 -7.05 3.80
C GLY A 224 -13.84 -5.55 3.44
N VAL A 225 -13.41 -4.67 4.33
CA VAL A 225 -13.28 -3.24 4.06
C VAL A 225 -11.91 -2.94 3.44
N VAL A 226 -11.92 -2.25 2.32
CA VAL A 226 -10.69 -1.88 1.60
C VAL A 226 -10.26 -0.48 2.02
N TYR A 227 -9.03 -0.37 2.53
CA TYR A 227 -8.35 0.90 2.77
C TYR A 227 -7.21 1.08 1.78
N GLU A 228 -7.11 2.28 1.26
CA GLU A 228 -6.10 2.68 0.31
C GLU A 228 -5.57 4.06 0.70
N HIS A 229 -4.30 4.32 0.45
CA HIS A 229 -3.76 5.67 0.51
C HIS A 229 -2.95 6.00 -0.74
N GLU A 230 -2.95 7.29 -1.07
CA GLU A 230 -2.30 7.78 -2.27
C GLU A 230 -1.56 9.11 -2.08
N HIS A 231 -0.61 9.35 -2.98
CA HIS A 231 0.07 10.63 -3.05
C HIS A 231 -0.82 11.69 -3.71
N GLY A 232 -1.00 12.80 -3.03
CA GLY A 232 -1.37 14.05 -3.68
C GLY A 232 -0.23 14.62 -4.53
N ALA A 233 -0.39 15.84 -5.02
CA ALA A 233 0.70 16.50 -5.74
C ALA A 233 1.68 17.14 -4.73
N ARG A 234 1.53 18.41 -4.43
CA ARG A 234 2.28 19.09 -3.38
C ARG A 234 1.39 19.27 -2.16
N GLY A 235 1.25 18.25 -1.33
CA GLY A 235 0.19 18.10 -0.31
C GLY A 235 -1.05 17.39 -0.88
N GLY A 236 -2.06 17.18 -0.04
CA GLY A 236 -3.26 16.45 -0.41
C GLY A 236 -3.02 14.95 -0.61
N ASP A 237 -2.09 14.36 0.14
CA ASP A 237 -2.01 12.91 0.26
C ASP A 237 -3.26 12.43 1.02
N GLU A 238 -3.82 11.30 0.65
CA GLU A 238 -5.13 10.85 1.12
C GLU A 238 -5.09 9.45 1.71
N LEU A 239 -5.94 9.20 2.70
CA LEU A 239 -6.35 7.86 3.10
C LEU A 239 -7.82 7.69 2.73
N ASN A 240 -8.13 6.67 1.98
CA ASN A 240 -9.44 6.38 1.43
C ASN A 240 -10.00 5.05 1.93
N ARG A 241 -11.32 4.97 2.12
CA ARG A 241 -12.08 3.73 2.19
C ARG A 241 -12.70 3.48 0.84
N ILE A 242 -12.34 2.37 0.21
CA ILE A 242 -12.73 2.08 -1.16
C ILE A 242 -14.07 1.38 -1.23
N THR A 243 -14.95 1.92 -2.05
CA THR A 243 -16.26 1.36 -2.41
C THR A 243 -16.29 1.02 -3.90
N PRO A 244 -16.82 -0.14 -4.30
CA PRO A 244 -16.95 -0.50 -5.70
C PRO A 244 -17.71 0.57 -6.51
N GLY A 245 -17.20 0.92 -7.69
CA GLY A 245 -17.81 1.92 -8.58
C GLY A 245 -17.59 3.38 -8.21
N ALA A 246 -17.05 3.66 -7.03
CA ALA A 246 -16.88 5.03 -6.54
C ALA A 246 -15.80 5.81 -7.30
N ASN A 247 -15.92 7.16 -7.22
CA ASN A 247 -14.99 8.12 -7.78
C ASN A 247 -14.34 8.92 -6.65
N TYR A 248 -12.99 8.88 -6.55
CA TYR A 248 -12.19 9.54 -5.50
C TYR A 248 -11.67 10.91 -5.91
N GLY A 249 -12.05 11.39 -7.09
CA GLY A 249 -12.04 12.80 -7.45
C GLY A 249 -10.83 13.28 -8.24
N TRP A 250 -9.66 12.68 -8.13
CA TRP A 250 -8.49 13.14 -8.88
C TRP A 250 -8.74 13.15 -10.40
N PRO A 251 -8.40 14.23 -11.16
CA PRO A 251 -7.88 15.53 -10.72
C PRO A 251 -8.98 16.59 -10.55
N LEU A 252 -10.28 16.22 -10.55
CA LEU A 252 -11.42 17.16 -10.42
C LEU A 252 -11.46 17.79 -9.03
N THR A 253 -11.08 17.03 -8.00
CA THR A 253 -10.94 17.50 -6.62
C THR A 253 -9.57 17.10 -6.08
N THR A 254 -8.95 17.95 -5.27
CA THR A 254 -7.71 17.68 -4.54
C THR A 254 -7.44 18.72 -3.47
N GLY A 255 -6.79 18.30 -2.37
CA GLY A 255 -6.24 19.21 -1.36
C GLY A 255 -4.87 19.78 -1.74
N GLY A 256 -4.18 19.18 -2.72
CA GLY A 256 -2.84 19.57 -3.14
C GLY A 256 -2.81 20.67 -4.22
N VAL A 257 -1.62 21.22 -4.42
CA VAL A 257 -1.31 22.13 -5.52
C VAL A 257 -0.25 21.51 -6.44
N ASP A 258 -0.13 21.97 -7.66
CA ASP A 258 0.89 21.51 -8.60
C ASP A 258 2.31 21.79 -8.07
N TYR A 259 3.30 21.08 -8.57
CA TYR A 259 4.72 21.32 -8.23
C TYR A 259 5.21 22.69 -8.69
N THR A 260 4.55 23.30 -9.68
CA THR A 260 4.73 24.69 -10.11
C THR A 260 4.04 25.70 -9.18
N TYR A 261 3.37 25.26 -8.11
CA TYR A 261 2.50 26.04 -7.22
C TYR A 261 1.19 26.50 -7.86
N ALA A 262 0.94 26.15 -9.10
CA ALA A 262 -0.35 26.41 -9.73
C ALA A 262 -1.46 25.60 -9.05
N ARG A 263 -2.67 26.17 -8.99
CA ARG A 263 -3.85 25.45 -8.54
C ARG A 263 -4.23 24.41 -9.59
N ILE A 264 -4.41 23.15 -9.19
CA ILE A 264 -4.85 22.05 -10.06
C ILE A 264 -6.35 22.20 -10.35
N THR A 265 -7.12 22.39 -9.28
CA THR A 265 -8.57 22.60 -9.32
C THR A 265 -9.00 23.55 -8.19
N PRO A 266 -10.07 24.33 -8.33
CA PRO A 266 -10.63 25.10 -7.22
C PRO A 266 -11.43 24.24 -6.23
N TYR A 267 -11.75 22.99 -6.57
CA TYR A 267 -12.69 22.17 -5.82
C TYR A 267 -11.96 21.20 -4.89
N ARG A 268 -12.44 21.10 -3.65
CA ARG A 268 -12.09 20.06 -2.70
C ARG A 268 -13.13 18.94 -2.64
N ASN A 269 -14.38 19.31 -2.90
CA ASN A 269 -15.52 18.39 -2.94
C ASN A 269 -16.41 18.72 -4.13
N LEU A 270 -17.00 17.70 -4.73
CA LEU A 270 -18.01 17.82 -5.77
C LEU A 270 -19.07 16.72 -5.58
N PRO A 271 -20.33 16.95 -6.02
CA PRO A 271 -21.35 15.90 -6.02
C PRO A 271 -20.87 14.65 -6.79
N GLY A 272 -21.09 13.46 -6.22
CA GLY A 272 -20.66 12.19 -6.82
C GLY A 272 -19.19 11.84 -6.62
N ILE A 273 -18.43 12.65 -5.88
CA ILE A 273 -17.05 12.34 -5.46
C ILE A 273 -17.07 11.87 -4.00
N THR A 274 -16.37 10.78 -3.74
CA THR A 274 -16.17 10.25 -2.39
C THR A 274 -14.99 10.98 -1.75
N PRO A 275 -15.19 11.66 -0.61
CA PRO A 275 -14.11 12.36 0.08
C PRO A 275 -13.19 11.35 0.80
N PRO A 276 -11.89 11.71 1.02
CA PRO A 276 -10.99 10.89 1.79
C PRO A 276 -11.39 10.84 3.28
N LEU A 277 -10.98 9.78 3.97
CA LEU A 277 -11.08 9.66 5.43
C LEU A 277 -10.11 10.62 6.14
N LEU A 278 -8.91 10.78 5.58
CA LEU A 278 -7.87 11.71 6.03
C LEU A 278 -7.17 12.34 4.83
N GLU A 279 -6.74 13.58 5.02
CA GLU A 279 -5.86 14.30 4.09
C GLU A 279 -4.61 14.80 4.83
N TRP A 280 -3.44 14.68 4.21
CA TRP A 280 -2.20 15.22 4.73
C TRP A 280 -1.65 16.34 3.85
N THR A 281 -1.63 17.54 4.43
CA THR A 281 -0.99 18.72 3.86
C THR A 281 -0.22 19.44 4.98
N PRO A 282 1.12 19.54 4.87
CA PRO A 282 1.98 19.16 3.74
C PRO A 282 2.04 17.64 3.52
N SER A 283 2.43 17.24 2.27
CA SER A 283 2.60 15.83 1.90
C SER A 283 3.57 15.11 2.83
N VAL A 284 3.19 13.91 3.28
CA VAL A 284 4.04 12.96 4.01
C VAL A 284 4.70 11.94 3.08
N ALA A 285 4.22 11.84 1.83
CA ALA A 285 4.53 10.83 0.82
C ALA A 285 4.30 9.40 1.36
N PRO A 286 3.02 8.98 1.56
CA PRO A 286 2.69 7.68 2.10
C PRO A 286 3.11 6.56 1.15
N ALA A 287 3.55 5.40 1.69
CA ALA A 287 4.13 4.31 0.91
C ALA A 287 3.50 2.95 1.23
N GLY A 288 4.01 2.17 2.20
CA GLY A 288 3.36 0.93 2.63
C GLY A 288 2.19 1.18 3.56
N LEU A 289 1.22 0.26 3.58
CA LEU A 289 0.05 0.27 4.45
C LEU A 289 -0.12 -1.10 5.09
N ALA A 290 -0.28 -1.15 6.40
CA ALA A 290 -0.59 -2.36 7.14
C ALA A 290 -1.71 -2.14 8.15
N TRP A 291 -2.52 -3.17 8.37
CA TRP A 291 -3.38 -3.30 9.54
C TRP A 291 -2.62 -4.03 10.65
N TYR A 292 -2.81 -3.61 11.88
CA TYR A 292 -2.20 -4.25 13.03
C TYR A 292 -3.25 -4.71 14.04
N ASP A 293 -3.28 -6.02 14.27
CA ASP A 293 -4.09 -6.71 15.28
C ASP A 293 -3.24 -7.62 16.18
N GLY A 294 -1.91 -7.51 16.07
CA GLY A 294 -0.94 -8.37 16.74
C GLY A 294 -0.98 -8.27 18.27
N ALA A 295 -0.56 -9.36 18.93
CA ALA A 295 -0.55 -9.44 20.40
C ALA A 295 0.66 -8.75 21.06
N LEU A 296 1.78 -8.54 20.31
CA LEU A 296 3.00 -7.95 20.88
C LEU A 296 2.83 -6.51 21.34
N PHE A 297 1.99 -5.74 20.64
CA PHE A 297 1.70 -4.35 20.98
C PHE A 297 0.19 -4.14 21.17
N PRO A 298 -0.39 -4.53 22.32
CA PRO A 298 -1.83 -4.41 22.54
C PRO A 298 -2.38 -2.98 22.34
N ALA A 299 -1.58 -1.96 22.67
CA ALA A 299 -1.94 -0.55 22.49
C ALA A 299 -1.94 -0.09 21.02
N TRP A 300 -1.43 -0.90 20.10
CA TRP A 300 -1.40 -0.63 18.65
C TRP A 300 -2.47 -1.41 17.88
N ARG A 301 -3.22 -2.27 18.55
CA ARG A 301 -4.32 -3.00 17.91
C ARG A 301 -5.31 -2.04 17.26
N ASP A 302 -6.04 -2.56 16.29
CA ASP A 302 -7.09 -1.84 15.56
C ASP A 302 -6.58 -0.52 14.97
N SER A 303 -5.38 -0.58 14.39
CA SER A 303 -4.72 0.59 13.79
C SER A 303 -4.19 0.29 12.41
N LEU A 304 -4.29 1.29 11.54
CA LEU A 304 -3.54 1.34 10.29
C LEU A 304 -2.16 1.95 10.54
N PHE A 305 -1.15 1.36 9.88
CA PHE A 305 0.23 1.86 9.89
C PHE A 305 0.61 2.26 8.47
N VAL A 306 1.04 3.51 8.30
CA VAL A 306 1.42 4.12 7.02
C VAL A 306 2.90 4.46 7.05
N ALA A 307 3.71 3.75 6.30
CA ALA A 307 5.11 4.12 6.09
C ALA A 307 5.20 5.41 5.26
N THR A 308 6.15 6.29 5.56
CA THR A 308 6.27 7.58 4.88
C THR A 308 7.68 7.82 4.35
N LEU A 309 7.75 8.30 3.10
CA LEU A 309 9.02 8.55 2.42
C LEU A 309 9.59 9.94 2.72
N LYS A 310 8.71 10.96 2.75
CA LYS A 310 9.13 12.35 2.96
C LYS A 310 9.22 12.70 4.42
N GLU A 311 8.25 12.28 5.22
CA GLU A 311 8.25 12.51 6.67
C GLU A 311 9.28 11.63 7.38
N ARG A 312 9.71 10.50 6.77
CA ARG A 312 10.69 9.53 7.31
C ARG A 312 10.23 8.94 8.64
N SER A 313 9.02 8.45 8.64
CA SER A 313 8.32 7.95 9.82
C SER A 313 7.34 6.85 9.44
N VAL A 314 6.65 6.31 10.43
CA VAL A 314 5.40 5.58 10.25
C VAL A 314 4.31 6.34 10.98
N ARG A 315 3.19 6.60 10.31
CA ARG A 315 1.98 7.12 10.96
C ARG A 315 1.12 5.96 11.40
N ARG A 316 0.88 5.84 12.69
CA ARG A 316 -0.16 5.00 13.24
C ARG A 316 -1.47 5.78 13.25
N ILE A 317 -2.52 5.18 12.73
CA ILE A 317 -3.87 5.72 12.70
C ILE A 317 -4.75 4.76 13.49
N ALA A 318 -5.09 5.13 14.72
CA ALA A 318 -6.03 4.36 15.51
C ALA A 318 -7.41 4.45 14.88
N MET A 319 -8.08 3.30 14.72
CA MET A 319 -9.41 3.22 14.14
C MET A 319 -10.46 3.08 15.25
N THR A 320 -11.68 3.51 14.99
CA THR A 320 -12.80 3.32 15.91
C THR A 320 -13.34 1.90 15.83
N ASP A 321 -14.02 1.44 16.90
CA ASP A 321 -14.73 0.16 16.94
C ASP A 321 -16.05 0.17 16.11
N ALA A 322 -16.35 1.30 15.43
CA ALA A 322 -17.52 1.40 14.59
C ALA A 322 -17.40 0.51 13.34
N ALA A 323 -18.51 0.05 12.81
CA ALA A 323 -18.56 -0.71 11.57
C ALA A 323 -19.25 0.12 10.46
N PRO A 324 -18.50 0.58 9.42
CA PRO A 324 -17.06 0.41 9.23
C PRO A 324 -16.23 1.36 10.11
N ALA A 325 -15.03 0.91 10.49
CA ALA A 325 -14.11 1.68 11.32
C ALA A 325 -13.68 2.98 10.62
N ALA A 326 -13.47 4.03 11.41
CA ALA A 326 -13.04 5.35 10.95
C ALA A 326 -11.82 5.83 11.77
N PRO A 327 -10.97 6.73 11.21
CA PRO A 327 -9.83 7.29 11.93
C PRO A 327 -10.27 8.02 13.21
N ALA A 328 -9.64 7.68 14.35
CA ALA A 328 -9.90 8.30 15.66
C ALA A 328 -8.74 9.20 16.12
N ALA A 329 -7.50 8.75 15.96
CA ALA A 329 -6.30 9.49 16.36
C ALA A 329 -5.12 9.12 15.48
N GLN A 330 -4.12 10.00 15.39
CA GLN A 330 -2.87 9.76 14.67
C GLN A 330 -1.67 9.93 15.60
N GLU A 331 -0.66 9.08 15.41
CA GLU A 331 0.62 9.13 16.10
C GLU A 331 1.76 8.98 15.07
N VAL A 332 2.87 9.69 15.26
CA VAL A 332 4.06 9.59 14.42
C VAL A 332 5.12 8.79 15.16
N LEU A 333 5.59 7.71 14.53
CA LEU A 333 6.53 6.73 15.10
C LEU A 333 7.79 6.64 14.24
N PHE A 334 8.90 6.21 14.84
CA PHE A 334 10.16 5.86 14.17
C PHE A 334 10.86 7.02 13.45
N GLN A 335 10.57 8.28 13.80
CA GLN A 335 11.28 9.44 13.23
C GLN A 335 12.77 9.45 13.61
N GLU A 336 13.12 8.85 14.74
CA GLU A 336 14.50 8.70 15.21
C GLU A 336 15.39 7.88 14.26
N LEU A 337 14.79 7.05 13.40
CA LEU A 337 15.54 6.33 12.36
C LEU A 337 16.12 7.26 11.30
N GLY A 338 15.50 8.42 11.05
CA GLY A 338 15.94 9.41 10.07
C GLY A 338 15.87 8.94 8.62
N GLU A 339 15.26 7.77 8.36
CA GLU A 339 15.25 7.12 7.04
C GLU A 339 13.88 7.19 6.35
N ARG A 340 13.92 7.20 5.03
CA ARG A 340 12.72 7.01 4.20
C ARG A 340 12.21 5.59 4.39
N LEU A 341 10.97 5.41 4.81
CA LEU A 341 10.35 4.11 5.01
C LEU A 341 9.44 3.77 3.83
N ARG A 342 9.76 2.67 3.14
CA ARG A 342 9.05 2.23 1.92
C ARG A 342 7.88 1.32 2.21
N ASP A 343 8.02 0.44 3.19
CA ASP A 343 6.96 -0.53 3.51
C ASP A 343 6.86 -0.74 5.01
N VAL A 344 5.68 -1.09 5.45
CA VAL A 344 5.38 -1.54 6.79
C VAL A 344 4.47 -2.76 6.70
N ARG A 345 4.78 -3.82 7.46
CA ARG A 345 4.00 -5.06 7.50
C ARG A 345 3.84 -5.55 8.92
N ALA A 346 2.67 -6.03 9.27
CA ALA A 346 2.49 -6.83 10.48
C ALA A 346 2.97 -8.26 10.21
N GLY A 347 3.92 -8.72 11.00
CA GLY A 347 4.47 -10.06 10.88
C GLY A 347 3.60 -11.12 11.57
N PRO A 348 3.69 -12.40 11.14
CA PRO A 348 2.95 -13.50 11.77
C PRO A 348 3.38 -13.74 13.22
N ASP A 349 4.53 -13.21 13.63
CA ASP A 349 5.04 -13.20 14.99
C ASP A 349 4.51 -12.02 15.84
N GLY A 350 3.63 -11.21 15.29
CA GLY A 350 3.05 -10.02 15.92
C GLY A 350 3.96 -8.79 15.92
N ALA A 351 5.19 -8.87 15.40
CA ALA A 351 6.06 -7.71 15.24
C ALA A 351 5.68 -6.87 14.02
N LEU A 352 6.09 -5.59 14.01
CA LEU A 352 6.09 -4.79 12.79
C LEU A 352 7.43 -4.93 12.06
N TYR A 353 7.35 -5.00 10.74
CA TYR A 353 8.52 -5.03 9.86
C TYR A 353 8.51 -3.79 8.97
N LEU A 354 9.67 -3.14 8.85
CA LEU A 354 9.83 -1.92 8.06
C LEU A 354 10.89 -2.15 6.97
N LEU A 355 10.66 -1.57 5.80
CA LEU A 355 11.66 -1.49 4.72
C LEU A 355 12.14 -0.05 4.56
N THR A 356 13.46 0.16 4.52
CA THR A 356 14.02 1.49 4.23
C THR A 356 14.17 1.71 2.72
N ASP A 357 13.82 2.88 2.20
CA ASP A 357 14.01 3.24 0.77
C ASP A 357 15.40 3.82 0.56
N SER A 358 16.39 2.96 0.43
CA SER A 358 17.80 3.32 0.33
C SER A 358 18.52 2.39 -0.67
N PRO A 359 19.59 2.87 -1.37
CA PRO A 359 20.49 1.99 -2.12
C PRO A 359 21.22 0.99 -1.22
N GLU A 360 21.30 1.25 0.09
CA GLU A 360 21.76 0.36 1.15
C GLU A 360 20.61 0.01 2.09
N GLY A 361 19.53 -0.52 1.50
CA GLY A 361 18.27 -0.77 2.20
C GLY A 361 18.36 -1.90 3.23
N ARG A 362 17.46 -1.82 4.21
CA ARG A 362 17.37 -2.75 5.34
C ARG A 362 15.94 -3.24 5.54
N VAL A 363 15.84 -4.43 6.12
CA VAL A 363 14.64 -4.91 6.79
C VAL A 363 14.83 -4.72 8.29
N LEU A 364 13.93 -4.00 8.90
CA LEU A 364 13.90 -3.74 10.33
C LEU A 364 12.73 -4.48 10.97
N ARG A 365 12.88 -4.93 12.22
CA ARG A 365 11.85 -5.58 13.02
C ARG A 365 11.65 -4.81 14.32
N VAL A 366 10.41 -4.45 14.61
CA VAL A 366 10.01 -3.70 15.80
C VAL A 366 9.38 -4.65 16.80
N VAL A 367 9.93 -4.69 18.00
CA VAL A 367 9.45 -5.53 19.11
C VAL A 367 9.41 -4.74 20.42
N PRO A 368 8.62 -5.15 21.42
CA PRO A 368 8.65 -4.54 22.74
C PRO A 368 10.07 -4.58 23.33
N ARG A 369 10.38 -3.53 24.11
CA ARG A 369 11.62 -3.45 24.86
C ARG A 369 11.55 -4.24 26.17
#